data_22cf806ff0bf87005e76d51cff8cabdd
#
_entry.id   22cf806ff0bf87005e76d51cff8cabdd
#
_cell.length_a   1.000
_cell.length_b   1.000
_cell.length_c   1.000
_cell.angle_alpha   90.00
_cell.angle_beta   90.00
_cell.angle_gamma   90.00
#
_symmetry.space_group_name_H-M   'P 1'
#
loop_
_entity.id
_entity.type
_entity.pdbx_description
1 polymer ?
#
loop_
_entity_poly.entity_id
_entity_poly.type
_entity_poly.pdbx_seq_one_letter_code
_entity_poly.pdbx_strand_id
1 'polypeptide(L)' 'MKILVIDGQGGGIGRQLVTAIKNNCKDVEITAIGTNSIATSAMLKAGADVGATGENPVIVGCRNADVI' A
#
# COMPACT_ATOMS: atom_id res chain seq x y z
N MET A 1 -2.10 6.11 -12.81
CA MET A 1 -2.98 6.08 -11.63
C MET A 1 -2.15 5.79 -10.38
N LYS A 2 -2.40 6.50 -9.34
CA LYS A 2 -1.75 6.28 -8.05
C LYS A 2 -2.76 5.64 -7.10
N ILE A 3 -2.41 4.47 -6.56
CA ILE A 3 -3.26 3.77 -5.61
C ILE A 3 -2.56 3.73 -4.26
N LEU A 4 -3.31 4.09 -3.24
CA LEU A 4 -2.84 4.04 -1.87
C LEU A 4 -3.51 2.85 -1.17
N VAL A 5 -2.72 1.92 -0.68
CA VAL A 5 -3.21 0.77 0.07
C VAL A 5 -2.81 0.94 1.53
N ILE A 6 -3.78 0.93 2.41
CA ILE A 6 -3.56 1.10 3.85
C ILE A 6 -3.95 -0.18 4.57
N ASP A 7 -3.02 -0.74 5.35
CA ASP A 7 -3.26 -1.94 6.15
C ASP A 7 -2.99 -1.63 7.62
N GLY A 8 -4.02 -1.75 8.43
CA GLY A 8 -3.97 -1.47 9.86
C GLY A 8 -3.60 -2.66 10.73
N GLN A 9 -3.30 -3.80 10.13
CA GLN A 9 -2.98 -5.02 10.89
C GLN A 9 -1.61 -5.59 10.48
N GLY A 10 -1.58 -6.83 9.99
CA GLY A 10 -0.32 -7.51 9.72
C GLY A 10 0.13 -7.52 8.27
N GLY A 11 -0.59 -6.86 7.39
CA GLY A 11 -0.25 -6.80 5.97
C GLY A 11 -0.77 -7.98 5.15
N GLY A 12 -1.55 -8.91 5.73
CA GLY A 12 -2.06 -10.07 5.00
C GLY A 12 -3.03 -9.70 3.88
N ILE A 13 -4.02 -8.87 4.19
CA ILE A 13 -4.98 -8.41 3.20
C ILE A 13 -4.32 -7.40 2.26
N GLY A 14 -3.53 -6.49 2.80
CA GLY A 14 -2.81 -5.50 1.99
C GLY A 14 -1.88 -6.15 0.99
N ARG A 15 -1.15 -7.19 1.39
CA ARG A 15 -0.27 -7.96 0.51
C ARG A 15 -1.04 -8.61 -0.64
N GLN A 16 -2.17 -9.23 -0.33
CA GLN A 16 -3.00 -9.86 -1.36
C GLN A 16 -3.53 -8.83 -2.35
N LEU A 17 -3.96 -7.68 -1.84
CA LEU A 17 -4.48 -6.60 -2.66
C LEU A 17 -3.40 -6.03 -3.58
N VAL A 18 -2.21 -5.77 -3.06
CA VAL A 18 -1.08 -5.27 -3.86
C VAL A 18 -0.74 -6.27 -4.96
N THR A 19 -0.67 -7.56 -4.63
CA THR A 19 -0.38 -8.60 -5.62
C THR A 19 -1.44 -8.62 -6.72
N ALA A 20 -2.72 -8.55 -6.36
CA ALA A 20 -3.81 -8.58 -7.32
C ALA A 20 -3.77 -7.35 -8.25
N ILE A 21 -3.52 -6.17 -7.69
CA ILE A 21 -3.44 -4.94 -8.48
C ILE A 21 -2.26 -5.00 -9.45
N LYS A 22 -1.09 -5.40 -8.99
CA LYS A 22 0.10 -5.48 -9.84
C LYS A 22 -0.05 -6.52 -10.95
N ASN A 23 -0.77 -7.61 -10.70
CA ASN A 23 -1.00 -8.64 -11.71
C ASN A 23 -2.01 -8.22 -12.78
N ASN A 24 -2.91 -7.31 -12.46
CA ASN A 24 -4.02 -6.95 -13.35
C ASN A 24 -3.94 -5.53 -13.90
N CYS A 25 -3.09 -4.69 -13.37
CA CYS A 25 -2.96 -3.28 -13.77
C CYS A 25 -1.48 -2.97 -14.02
N LYS A 26 -1.14 -2.51 -15.23
CA LYS A 26 0.27 -2.29 -15.59
C LYS A 26 0.78 -0.89 -15.28
N ASP A 27 -0.06 0.12 -15.41
CA ASP A 27 0.36 1.53 -15.26
C ASP A 27 -0.11 2.11 -13.93
N VAL A 28 0.12 1.36 -12.86
CA VAL A 28 -0.31 1.75 -11.53
C VAL A 28 0.89 1.89 -10.61
N GLU A 29 0.99 3.03 -9.94
CA GLU A 29 1.93 3.23 -8.85
C GLU A 29 1.20 2.95 -7.53
N ILE A 30 1.72 2.01 -6.75
CA ILE A 30 1.14 1.64 -5.47
C ILE A 30 2.01 2.17 -4.34
N THR A 31 1.41 2.99 -3.48
CA THR A 31 2.00 3.37 -2.20
C THR A 31 1.32 2.56 -1.12
N ALA A 32 2.10 1.80 -0.38
CA ALA A 32 1.61 0.97 0.71
C ALA A 32 1.89 1.66 2.04
N ILE A 33 0.86 1.82 2.85
CA ILE A 33 1.01 2.38 4.19
C ILE A 33 0.52 1.35 5.20
N GLY A 34 1.45 0.88 6.02
CA GLY A 34 1.13 0.02 7.15
C GLY A 34 1.14 0.83 8.44
N THR A 35 0.26 0.52 9.36
CA THR A 35 0.30 1.13 10.69
C THR A 35 1.45 0.56 11.54
N ASN A 36 2.09 -0.49 11.07
CA ASN A 36 3.29 -1.06 11.66
C ASN A 36 4.24 -1.54 10.55
N SER A 37 5.50 -1.77 10.92
CA SER A 37 6.54 -2.13 9.96
C SER A 37 6.32 -3.49 9.31
N ILE A 38 5.68 -4.41 10.00
CA ILE A 38 5.39 -5.75 9.45
C ILE A 38 4.43 -5.64 8.27
N ALA A 39 3.36 -4.86 8.42
CA ALA A 39 2.39 -4.63 7.36
C ALA A 39 3.04 -3.95 6.14
N THR A 40 3.82 -2.91 6.39
CA THR A 40 4.52 -2.20 5.32
C THR A 40 5.48 -3.12 4.56
N SER A 41 6.27 -3.91 5.29
CA SER A 41 7.21 -4.85 4.67
C SER A 41 6.51 -5.91 3.83
N ALA A 42 5.41 -6.44 4.31
CA ALA A 42 4.64 -7.45 3.57
C ALA A 42 4.13 -6.89 2.24
N MET A 43 3.63 -5.66 2.24
CA MET A 43 3.13 -5.02 1.03
C MET A 43 4.25 -4.65 0.06
N LEU A 44 5.39 -4.21 0.55
CA LEU A 44 6.56 -3.94 -0.29
C LEU A 44 7.06 -5.22 -0.97
N LYS A 45 7.11 -6.32 -0.25
CA LYS A 45 7.51 -7.62 -0.82
C LYS A 45 6.53 -8.11 -1.88
N ALA A 46 5.27 -7.73 -1.77
CA ALA A 46 4.25 -8.10 -2.75
C ALA A 46 4.33 -7.24 -4.02
N GLY A 47 5.11 -6.18 -4.05
CA GLY A 47 5.32 -5.37 -5.23
C GLY A 47 4.90 -3.92 -5.13
N ALA A 48 4.56 -3.41 -3.96
CA ALA A 48 4.29 -1.98 -3.81
C ALA A 48 5.53 -1.16 -4.19
N ASP A 49 5.32 -0.05 -4.83
CA ASP A 49 6.42 0.79 -5.32
C ASP A 49 7.03 1.65 -4.22
N VAL A 50 6.20 2.10 -3.28
CA VAL A 50 6.62 2.93 -2.16
C VAL A 50 5.97 2.42 -0.89
N GLY A 51 6.69 2.44 0.20
CA GLY A 51 6.17 2.04 1.50
C GLY A 51 6.41 3.09 2.55
N ALA A 52 5.45 3.27 3.45
CA ALA A 52 5.59 4.14 4.61
C ALA A 52 4.84 3.53 5.79
N THR A 53 5.30 3.86 7.00
CA THR A 53 4.73 3.30 8.21
C THR A 53 4.25 4.43 9.12
N GLY A 54 3.06 4.26 9.71
CA GLY A 54 2.50 5.19 10.68
C GLY A 54 1.19 5.81 10.21
N GLU A 55 0.70 6.76 11.00
CA GLU A 55 -0.57 7.44 10.72
C GLU A 55 -0.42 8.67 9.84
N ASN A 56 0.66 9.40 10.02
CA ASN A 56 0.90 10.62 9.24
C ASN A 56 0.98 10.35 7.74
N PRO A 57 1.65 9.29 7.27
CA PRO A 57 1.62 8.93 5.85
C PRO A 57 0.22 8.71 5.29
N VAL A 58 -0.71 8.22 6.11
CA VAL A 58 -2.11 8.06 5.70
C VAL A 58 -2.70 9.42 5.36
N ILE A 59 -2.52 10.39 6.23
CA ILE A 59 -3.05 11.75 6.04
C ILE A 59 -2.45 12.39 4.79
N VAL A 60 -1.14 12.32 4.64
CA VAL A 60 -0.43 12.93 3.52
C VAL A 60 -0.77 12.21 2.21
N GLY A 61 -0.77 10.89 2.22
CA GLY A 61 -1.00 10.07 1.03
C GLY A 61 -2.40 10.21 0.46
N CYS A 62 -3.41 10.37 1.32
CA CYS A 62 -4.80 10.49 0.87
C CYS A 62 -5.09 11.75 0.05
N ARG A 63 -4.20 12.72 0.07
CA ARG A 63 -4.40 13.97 -0.66
C ARG A 63 -4.31 13.82 -2.17
N ASN A 64 -3.55 12.85 -2.66
CA ASN A 64 -3.20 12.74 -4.07
C ASN A 64 -3.38 11.34 -4.65
N ALA A 65 -4.15 10.48 -4.03
CA ALA A 65 -4.26 9.11 -4.47
C ALA A 65 -5.68 8.56 -4.31
N ASP A 66 -5.97 7.53 -5.10
CA ASP A 66 -7.14 6.70 -4.89
C ASP A 66 -6.81 5.69 -3.78
N VAL A 67 -7.70 5.57 -2.81
CA VAL A 67 -7.43 4.83 -1.57
C VAL A 67 -8.20 3.52 -1.53
N ILE A 68 -7.50 2.50 -1.13
CA ILE A 68 -8.10 1.20 -0.85
C ILE A 68 -7.76 0.78 0.58
#